data_cbd096b371b18b87e3807a65dfd15ce5
#
_entry.id   cbd096b371b18b87e3807a65dfd15ce5
#
_cell.length_a   1.000
_cell.length_b   1.000
_cell.length_c   1.000
_cell.angle_alpha   90.00
_cell.angle_beta   90.00
_cell.angle_gamma   90.00
#
_symmetry.space_group_name_H-M   'P 1'
#
loop_
_entity.id
_entity.type
_entity.pdbx_description
1 polymer ?
#
loop_
_entity_poly.entity_id
_entity_poly.type
_entity_poly.pdbx_seq_one_letter_code
_entity_poly.pdbx_strand_id
1 'polypeptide(L)'
;NRKAYDRLAATLGEAAADDEVRVVVLRGLAVCFCLGGDLSEFLDATKHAGLIDAVTGMFRRLATFPKPIIACVDGDAVGVGCTILFHCDMVIASDRSTFRVPFVDLGLVPDAATSILAPQRMGHPAAFRFFCLGDTFTASEARQLGLVAELAEGSAEERTFERARQLARKPVEALRQTRGLLRRDGSQLCERIDEEISLFHRALQDETTLRRLARIARLVA
;
A
#
# COMPACT_ATOMS: atom_id res chain seq x y z
N ASN A 1 10.06 -7.41 4.16
CA ASN A 1 10.77 -8.55 3.59
C ASN A 1 9.80 -9.58 2.99
N ARG A 2 10.32 -10.56 2.21
CA ARG A 2 9.54 -11.60 1.54
C ARG A 2 8.54 -12.30 2.47
N LYS A 3 8.99 -12.73 3.64
CA LYS A 3 8.12 -13.44 4.61
C LYS A 3 6.91 -12.61 5.05
N ALA A 4 7.08 -11.28 5.16
CA ALA A 4 5.99 -10.38 5.52
C ALA A 4 4.95 -10.28 4.40
N TYR A 5 5.38 -10.25 3.13
CA TYR A 5 4.48 -10.24 1.97
C TYR A 5 3.69 -11.55 1.87
N ASP A 6 4.37 -12.69 1.98
CA ASP A 6 3.73 -14.02 1.97
C ASP A 6 2.71 -14.15 3.11
N ARG A 7 3.06 -13.69 4.32
CA ARG A 7 2.17 -13.74 5.48
C ARG A 7 0.95 -12.84 5.30
N LEU A 8 1.12 -11.61 4.81
CA LEU A 8 -0.02 -10.71 4.57
C LEU A 8 -0.95 -11.29 3.51
N ALA A 9 -0.40 -11.83 2.41
CA ALA A 9 -1.20 -12.49 1.36
C ALA A 9 -1.99 -13.69 1.89
N ALA A 10 -1.36 -14.53 2.72
CA ALA A 10 -2.02 -15.68 3.36
C ALA A 10 -3.14 -15.24 4.30
N THR A 11 -2.85 -14.30 5.21
CA THR A 11 -3.85 -13.78 6.17
C THR A 11 -5.04 -13.11 5.46
N LEU A 12 -4.80 -12.37 4.37
CA LEU A 12 -5.88 -11.83 3.54
C LEU A 12 -6.68 -12.97 2.87
N GLY A 13 -6.02 -14.06 2.46
CA GLY A 13 -6.68 -15.24 1.92
C GLY A 13 -7.61 -15.90 2.92
N GLU A 14 -7.13 -16.12 4.14
CA GLU A 14 -7.91 -16.66 5.27
C GLU A 14 -9.10 -15.74 5.58
N ALA A 15 -8.86 -14.44 5.74
CA ALA A 15 -9.91 -13.46 6.00
C ALA A 15 -10.96 -13.37 4.87
N ALA A 16 -10.56 -13.61 3.61
CA ALA A 16 -11.50 -13.65 2.50
C ALA A 16 -12.45 -14.85 2.56
N ALA A 17 -11.93 -16.02 3.00
CA ALA A 17 -12.65 -17.27 3.08
C ALA A 17 -13.51 -17.43 4.34
N ASP A 18 -13.24 -16.67 5.41
CA ASP A 18 -13.95 -16.75 6.68
C ASP A 18 -15.20 -15.83 6.67
N ASP A 19 -16.40 -16.39 6.61
CA ASP A 19 -17.67 -15.65 6.57
C ASP A 19 -17.94 -14.79 7.82
N GLU A 20 -17.30 -15.10 8.96
CA GLU A 20 -17.42 -14.28 10.17
C GLU A 20 -16.61 -12.97 10.08
N VAL A 21 -15.61 -12.92 9.21
CA VAL A 21 -14.83 -11.69 8.95
C VAL A 21 -15.62 -10.77 8.04
N ARG A 22 -16.02 -9.61 8.55
CA ARG A 22 -16.82 -8.60 7.84
C ARG A 22 -15.98 -7.44 7.29
N VAL A 23 -14.90 -7.08 7.99
CA VAL A 23 -14.02 -5.95 7.68
C VAL A 23 -12.60 -6.32 8.13
N VAL A 24 -11.61 -5.94 7.34
CA VAL A 24 -10.19 -6.08 7.70
C VAL A 24 -9.63 -4.71 8.08
N VAL A 25 -8.86 -4.67 9.16
CA VAL A 25 -8.07 -3.51 9.56
C VAL A 25 -6.58 -3.82 9.36
N LEU A 26 -5.92 -3.03 8.50
CA LEU A 26 -4.47 -3.05 8.36
C LEU A 26 -3.88 -2.00 9.30
N ARG A 27 -2.96 -2.40 10.17
CA ARG A 27 -2.25 -1.49 11.08
C ARG A 27 -0.77 -1.83 11.13
N GLY A 28 0.03 -0.81 11.39
CA GLY A 28 1.46 -0.96 11.65
C GLY A 28 1.78 -1.24 13.12
N LEU A 29 3.04 -1.05 13.46
CA LEU A 29 3.53 -1.05 14.84
C LEU A 29 3.29 0.32 15.50
N ALA A 30 3.51 0.41 16.82
CA ALA A 30 3.25 1.63 17.58
C ALA A 30 4.08 2.87 17.15
N VAL A 31 5.19 2.66 16.44
CA VAL A 31 6.12 3.74 16.04
C VAL A 31 6.01 4.14 14.58
N CYS A 32 5.49 3.27 13.71
CA CYS A 32 5.30 3.54 12.29
C CYS A 32 4.27 2.59 11.68
N PHE A 33 3.68 3.00 10.56
CA PHE A 33 2.80 2.12 9.81
C PHE A 33 3.62 1.08 9.02
N CYS A 34 4.50 1.53 8.14
CA CYS A 34 5.40 0.66 7.37
C CYS A 34 6.50 1.51 6.69
N LEU A 35 7.77 1.18 6.94
CA LEU A 35 8.92 1.90 6.37
C LEU A 35 9.37 1.39 4.99
N GLY A 36 8.57 0.54 4.36
CA GLY A 36 8.85 0.06 3.02
C GLY A 36 9.45 -1.34 2.94
N GLY A 37 10.01 -1.66 1.78
CA GLY A 37 10.69 -2.91 1.52
C GLY A 37 12.07 -2.98 2.18
N ASP A 38 12.51 -4.18 2.46
CA ASP A 38 13.86 -4.44 2.97
C ASP A 38 14.87 -4.27 1.83
N LEU A 39 15.65 -3.17 1.88
CA LEU A 39 16.63 -2.86 0.84
C LEU A 39 17.72 -3.93 0.71
N SER A 40 17.99 -4.69 1.76
CA SER A 40 18.96 -5.79 1.70
C SER A 40 18.51 -6.94 0.79
N GLU A 41 17.19 -7.19 0.74
CA GLU A 41 16.62 -8.18 -0.18
C GLU A 41 16.65 -7.70 -1.64
N PHE A 42 16.52 -6.39 -1.89
CA PHE A 42 16.68 -5.81 -3.24
C PHE A 42 18.12 -5.80 -3.73
N LEU A 43 19.09 -5.83 -2.84
CA LEU A 43 20.51 -5.88 -3.21
C LEU A 43 21.01 -7.31 -3.45
N ASP A 44 20.26 -8.33 -3.05
CA ASP A 44 20.60 -9.74 -3.21
C ASP A 44 19.90 -10.34 -4.43
N ALA A 45 20.60 -10.39 -5.56
CA ALA A 45 20.06 -10.89 -6.83
C ALA A 45 19.49 -12.33 -6.70
N THR A 46 19.99 -13.14 -5.76
CA THR A 46 19.50 -14.53 -5.54
C THR A 46 18.10 -14.55 -4.93
N LYS A 47 17.68 -13.45 -4.31
CA LYS A 47 16.35 -13.32 -3.66
C LYS A 47 15.31 -12.67 -4.57
N HIS A 48 15.72 -12.00 -5.67
CA HIS A 48 14.81 -11.19 -6.49
C HIS A 48 13.58 -11.96 -6.96
N ALA A 49 13.75 -13.15 -7.55
CA ALA A 49 12.60 -13.92 -8.08
C ALA A 49 11.58 -14.19 -6.99
N GLY A 50 11.99 -14.76 -5.87
CA GLY A 50 11.07 -15.07 -4.78
C GLY A 50 10.48 -13.84 -4.07
N LEU A 51 11.20 -12.70 -4.05
CA LEU A 51 10.69 -11.44 -3.53
C LEU A 51 9.62 -10.85 -4.47
N ILE A 52 9.90 -10.84 -5.78
CA ILE A 52 8.96 -10.38 -6.81
C ILE A 52 7.67 -11.21 -6.79
N ASP A 53 7.77 -12.53 -6.70
CA ASP A 53 6.61 -13.41 -6.62
C ASP A 53 5.76 -13.11 -5.38
N ALA A 54 6.40 -12.95 -4.21
CA ALA A 54 5.71 -12.67 -2.96
C ALA A 54 5.00 -11.31 -2.96
N VAL A 55 5.67 -10.26 -3.45
CA VAL A 55 5.08 -8.91 -3.52
C VAL A 55 3.95 -8.85 -4.55
N THR A 56 4.12 -9.50 -5.69
CA THR A 56 3.08 -9.59 -6.74
C THR A 56 1.85 -10.34 -6.22
N GLY A 57 2.05 -11.47 -5.54
CA GLY A 57 0.98 -12.24 -4.92
C GLY A 57 0.20 -11.43 -3.89
N MET A 58 0.89 -10.67 -3.05
CA MET A 58 0.27 -9.76 -2.07
C MET A 58 -0.56 -8.67 -2.75
N PHE A 59 -0.02 -7.98 -3.77
CA PHE A 59 -0.76 -6.92 -4.46
C PHE A 59 -1.98 -7.44 -5.20
N ARG A 60 -1.87 -8.59 -5.88
CA ARG A 60 -3.01 -9.22 -6.54
C ARG A 60 -4.09 -9.60 -5.52
N ARG A 61 -3.69 -10.09 -4.33
CA ARG A 61 -4.63 -10.39 -3.25
C ARG A 61 -5.35 -9.13 -2.76
N LEU A 62 -4.65 -8.02 -2.59
CA LEU A 62 -5.24 -6.72 -2.22
C LEU A 62 -6.18 -6.19 -3.31
N ALA A 63 -5.76 -6.26 -4.58
CA ALA A 63 -6.55 -5.79 -5.72
C ALA A 63 -7.89 -6.52 -5.86
N THR A 64 -7.92 -7.83 -5.56
CA THR A 64 -9.09 -8.69 -5.70
C THR A 64 -9.81 -8.97 -4.37
N PHE A 65 -9.38 -8.37 -3.26
CA PHE A 65 -9.93 -8.66 -1.94
C PHE A 65 -11.42 -8.30 -1.85
N PRO A 66 -12.31 -9.24 -1.44
CA PRO A 66 -13.76 -9.08 -1.57
C PRO A 66 -14.42 -8.26 -0.46
N LYS A 67 -13.73 -8.06 0.69
CA LYS A 67 -14.30 -7.40 1.86
C LYS A 67 -13.70 -6.02 2.08
N PRO A 68 -14.34 -5.12 2.84
CA PRO A 68 -13.77 -3.81 3.16
C PRO A 68 -12.42 -3.91 3.89
N ILE A 69 -11.48 -3.05 3.49
CA ILE A 69 -10.19 -2.87 4.14
C ILE A 69 -10.09 -1.42 4.62
N ILE A 70 -9.80 -1.24 5.91
CA ILE A 70 -9.46 0.07 6.48
C ILE A 70 -8.01 0.05 6.93
N ALA A 71 -7.22 1.04 6.54
CA ALA A 71 -5.88 1.23 7.06
C ALA A 71 -5.90 2.18 8.26
N CYS A 72 -5.23 1.78 9.34
CA CYS A 72 -4.91 2.60 10.51
C CYS A 72 -3.45 3.03 10.41
N VAL A 73 -3.21 4.26 9.99
CA VAL A 73 -1.86 4.78 9.80
C VAL A 73 -1.50 5.67 11.00
N ASP A 74 -0.55 5.22 11.80
CA ASP A 74 -0.01 5.98 12.92
C ASP A 74 1.52 6.04 12.79
N GLY A 75 2.03 7.22 12.39
CA GLY A 75 3.41 7.44 12.01
C GLY A 75 3.67 7.19 10.50
N ASP A 76 4.91 6.90 10.16
CA ASP A 76 5.38 6.93 8.78
C ASP A 76 4.88 5.75 7.93
N ALA A 77 4.48 6.08 6.70
CA ALA A 77 4.20 5.14 5.62
C ALA A 77 5.15 5.43 4.44
N VAL A 78 6.01 4.47 4.08
CA VAL A 78 7.03 4.66 3.04
C VAL A 78 6.98 3.53 2.01
N GLY A 79 7.16 3.85 0.74
CA GLY A 79 7.21 2.88 -0.36
C GLY A 79 5.99 1.97 -0.39
N VAL A 80 6.18 0.64 -0.24
CA VAL A 80 5.08 -0.33 -0.18
C VAL A 80 4.09 0.00 0.93
N GLY A 81 4.51 0.63 2.04
CA GLY A 81 3.62 1.11 3.08
C GLY A 81 2.61 2.15 2.59
N CYS A 82 2.97 2.95 1.59
CA CYS A 82 2.06 3.86 0.92
C CYS A 82 1.25 3.17 -0.18
N THR A 83 1.90 2.32 -1.01
CA THR A 83 1.23 1.78 -2.20
C THR A 83 0.10 0.81 -1.83
N ILE A 84 0.19 0.07 -0.73
CA ILE A 84 -0.91 -0.75 -0.23
C ILE A 84 -2.14 0.07 0.19
N LEU A 85 -1.97 1.35 0.59
CA LEU A 85 -3.08 2.22 1.01
C LEU A 85 -4.05 2.53 -0.13
N PHE A 86 -3.58 2.50 -1.38
CA PHE A 86 -4.44 2.68 -2.55
C PHE A 86 -5.41 1.53 -2.77
N HIS A 87 -5.18 0.37 -2.15
CA HIS A 87 -6.09 -0.76 -2.15
C HIS A 87 -7.06 -0.76 -0.95
N CYS A 88 -6.84 0.12 0.04
CA CYS A 88 -7.75 0.26 1.16
C CYS A 88 -8.96 1.14 0.78
N ASP A 89 -10.13 0.75 1.28
CA ASP A 89 -11.37 1.51 1.05
C ASP A 89 -11.40 2.81 1.87
N MET A 90 -10.74 2.80 3.04
CA MET A 90 -10.52 3.98 3.86
C MET A 90 -9.11 3.94 4.45
N VAL A 91 -8.51 5.13 4.57
CA VAL A 91 -7.27 5.35 5.32
C VAL A 91 -7.58 6.34 6.42
N ILE A 92 -7.38 5.94 7.67
CA ILE A 92 -7.51 6.79 8.85
C ILE A 92 -6.10 7.00 9.39
N ALA A 93 -5.69 8.24 9.54
CA ALA A 93 -4.33 8.59 9.93
C ALA A 93 -4.30 9.47 11.19
N SER A 94 -3.24 9.33 12.00
CA SER A 94 -2.90 10.31 13.01
C SER A 94 -2.32 11.57 12.35
N ASP A 95 -2.35 12.69 13.05
CA ASP A 95 -1.80 13.98 12.59
C ASP A 95 -0.28 13.94 12.38
N ARG A 96 0.42 13.06 13.11
CA ARG A 96 1.88 12.84 12.98
C ARG A 96 2.29 11.99 11.79
N SER A 97 1.32 11.40 11.08
CA SER A 97 1.63 10.48 9.97
C SER A 97 2.23 11.21 8.77
N THR A 98 3.20 10.59 8.13
CA THR A 98 3.78 11.05 6.88
C THR A 98 3.73 9.96 5.81
N PHE A 99 3.69 10.38 4.55
CA PHE A 99 3.56 9.50 3.40
C PHE A 99 4.63 9.84 2.37
N ARG A 100 5.41 8.84 1.95
CA ARG A 100 6.48 9.03 0.96
C ARG A 100 6.66 7.82 0.07
N VAL A 101 6.90 8.05 -1.23
CA VAL A 101 7.24 7.00 -2.20
C VAL A 101 8.52 7.39 -2.95
N PRO A 102 9.72 7.01 -2.46
CA PRO A 102 11.00 7.45 -3.03
C PRO A 102 11.46 6.56 -4.21
N PHE A 103 10.55 6.02 -5.03
CA PHE A 103 10.90 5.02 -6.06
C PHE A 103 11.86 5.59 -7.11
N VAL A 104 11.57 6.77 -7.65
CA VAL A 104 12.42 7.39 -8.68
C VAL A 104 13.79 7.78 -8.12
N ASP A 105 13.85 8.22 -6.86
CA ASP A 105 15.13 8.47 -6.16
C ASP A 105 15.99 7.20 -6.09
N LEU A 106 15.36 6.04 -5.96
CA LEU A 106 15.99 4.73 -5.92
C LEU A 106 16.29 4.14 -7.31
N GLY A 107 15.81 4.77 -8.40
CA GLY A 107 15.86 4.24 -9.76
C GLY A 107 14.77 3.20 -10.04
N LEU A 108 13.73 3.16 -9.21
CA LEU A 108 12.60 2.24 -9.33
C LEU A 108 11.37 2.93 -9.92
N VAL A 109 10.37 2.14 -10.29
CA VAL A 109 9.07 2.60 -10.80
C VAL A 109 7.96 2.27 -9.81
N PRO A 110 6.75 2.88 -9.94
CA PRO A 110 5.59 2.53 -9.13
C PRO A 110 5.23 1.04 -9.20
N ASP A 111 4.59 0.55 -8.15
CA ASP A 111 4.06 -0.80 -8.00
C ASP A 111 2.57 -0.77 -7.59
N ALA A 112 1.97 -1.95 -7.37
CA ALA A 112 0.61 -2.09 -6.82
C ALA A 112 -0.51 -1.46 -7.66
N ALA A 113 -0.36 -1.32 -8.98
CA ALA A 113 -1.26 -0.58 -9.87
C ALA A 113 -1.44 0.90 -9.48
N THR A 114 -0.50 1.46 -8.69
CA THR A 114 -0.60 2.85 -8.24
C THR A 114 -0.44 3.85 -9.36
N SER A 115 0.15 3.49 -10.49
CA SER A 115 0.17 4.34 -11.70
C SER A 115 -1.23 4.64 -12.25
N ILE A 116 -2.23 3.81 -11.93
CA ILE A 116 -3.65 4.05 -12.23
C ILE A 116 -4.37 4.62 -11.00
N LEU A 117 -4.20 4.00 -9.84
CA LEU A 117 -4.98 4.30 -8.65
C LEU A 117 -4.67 5.69 -8.07
N ALA A 118 -3.40 6.12 -8.10
CA ALA A 118 -3.01 7.38 -7.51
C ALA A 118 -3.55 8.59 -8.30
N PRO A 119 -3.40 8.69 -9.63
CA PRO A 119 -4.01 9.79 -10.38
C PRO A 119 -5.52 9.88 -10.23
N GLN A 120 -6.22 8.75 -10.05
CA GLN A 120 -7.66 8.74 -9.82
C GLN A 120 -8.04 9.26 -8.44
N ARG A 121 -7.24 8.93 -7.40
CA ARG A 121 -7.53 9.30 -6.03
C ARG A 121 -7.14 10.75 -5.72
N MET A 122 -6.00 11.23 -6.22
CA MET A 122 -5.42 12.53 -5.87
C MET A 122 -5.20 13.48 -7.04
N GLY A 123 -5.60 13.08 -8.25
CA GLY A 123 -5.32 13.82 -9.48
C GLY A 123 -3.87 13.68 -9.96
N HIS A 124 -3.66 13.88 -11.28
CA HIS A 124 -2.33 13.68 -11.89
C HIS A 124 -1.23 14.57 -11.29
N PRO A 125 -1.43 15.88 -11.03
CA PRO A 125 -0.35 16.73 -10.50
C PRO A 125 0.15 16.26 -9.12
N ALA A 126 -0.74 15.86 -8.21
CA ALA A 126 -0.35 15.36 -6.90
C ALA A 126 0.30 13.97 -6.99
N ALA A 127 -0.22 13.08 -7.82
CA ALA A 127 0.39 11.78 -8.08
C ALA A 127 1.81 11.95 -8.68
N PHE A 128 2.01 12.89 -9.60
CA PHE A 128 3.33 13.19 -10.17
C PHE A 128 4.32 13.68 -9.10
N ARG A 129 3.92 14.61 -8.23
CA ARG A 129 4.74 15.05 -7.09
C ARG A 129 5.11 13.88 -6.19
N PHE A 130 4.13 13.03 -5.85
CA PHE A 130 4.30 11.92 -4.92
C PHE A 130 5.25 10.86 -5.47
N PHE A 131 5.07 10.43 -6.72
CA PHE A 131 5.84 9.33 -7.30
C PHE A 131 7.10 9.76 -8.04
N CYS A 132 7.09 10.92 -8.74
CA CYS A 132 8.22 11.35 -9.56
C CYS A 132 9.18 12.27 -8.83
N LEU A 133 8.70 13.17 -7.96
CA LEU A 133 9.55 14.02 -7.12
C LEU A 133 9.89 13.37 -5.77
N GLY A 134 9.13 12.33 -5.34
CA GLY A 134 9.33 11.68 -4.05
C GLY A 134 8.99 12.59 -2.85
N ASP A 135 8.09 13.57 -3.06
CA ASP A 135 7.66 14.48 -2.01
C ASP A 135 7.10 13.70 -0.81
N THR A 136 7.41 14.19 0.39
CA THR A 136 6.77 13.70 1.61
C THR A 136 5.50 14.50 1.85
N PHE A 137 4.36 13.81 1.91
CA PHE A 137 3.08 14.43 2.26
C PHE A 137 2.82 14.26 3.77
N THR A 138 2.43 15.35 4.42
CA THR A 138 1.89 15.33 5.78
C THR A 138 0.51 14.66 5.78
N ALA A 139 0.02 14.27 6.96
CA ALA A 139 -1.32 13.70 7.11
C ALA A 139 -2.40 14.67 6.61
N SER A 140 -2.22 15.97 6.85
CA SER A 140 -3.14 17.03 6.38
C SER A 140 -3.16 17.13 4.86
N GLU A 141 -1.98 17.17 4.20
CA GLU A 141 -1.90 17.18 2.73
C GLU A 141 -2.49 15.91 2.13
N ALA A 142 -2.16 14.73 2.68
CA ALA A 142 -2.70 13.45 2.25
C ALA A 142 -4.24 13.40 2.38
N ARG A 143 -4.81 14.06 3.41
CA ARG A 143 -6.26 14.22 3.57
C ARG A 143 -6.86 15.13 2.51
N GLN A 144 -6.24 16.26 2.22
CA GLN A 144 -6.70 17.21 1.18
C GLN A 144 -6.65 16.59 -0.22
N LEU A 145 -5.66 15.75 -0.47
CA LEU A 145 -5.44 15.08 -1.76
C LEU A 145 -6.25 13.77 -1.90
N GLY A 146 -6.99 13.33 -0.87
CA GLY A 146 -7.85 12.16 -0.93
C GLY A 146 -7.18 10.82 -0.68
N LEU A 147 -5.88 10.77 -0.35
CA LEU A 147 -5.23 9.53 0.10
C LEU A 147 -5.75 9.12 1.48
N VAL A 148 -5.86 10.06 2.41
CA VAL A 148 -6.41 9.86 3.75
C VAL A 148 -7.88 10.25 3.75
N ALA A 149 -8.75 9.37 4.23
CA ALA A 149 -10.19 9.62 4.35
C ALA A 149 -10.53 10.47 5.58
N GLU A 150 -9.88 10.18 6.72
CA GLU A 150 -10.09 10.88 7.99
C GLU A 150 -8.78 11.09 8.73
N LEU A 151 -8.62 12.26 9.36
CA LEU A 151 -7.63 12.45 10.42
C LEU A 151 -8.31 12.14 11.77
N ALA A 152 -7.62 11.36 12.60
CA ALA A 152 -8.13 11.03 13.92
C ALA A 152 -7.87 12.16 14.91
N GLU A 153 -8.93 12.63 15.55
CA GLU A 153 -8.82 13.44 16.76
C GLU A 153 -8.51 12.48 17.93
N GLY A 154 -7.26 12.39 18.33
CA GLY A 154 -6.78 11.44 19.35
C GLY A 154 -6.25 10.13 18.74
N SER A 155 -6.75 8.99 19.19
CA SER A 155 -6.24 7.67 18.78
C SER A 155 -6.73 7.28 17.37
N ALA A 156 -5.79 7.16 16.43
CA ALA A 156 -6.09 6.62 15.09
C ALA A 156 -6.62 5.19 15.15
N GLU A 157 -6.14 4.39 16.11
CA GLU A 157 -6.60 3.03 16.33
C GLU A 157 -8.07 2.97 16.74
N GLU A 158 -8.44 3.73 17.77
CA GLU A 158 -9.83 3.77 18.28
C GLU A 158 -10.79 4.24 17.18
N ARG A 159 -10.41 5.28 16.43
CA ARG A 159 -11.21 5.80 15.32
C ARG A 159 -11.36 4.78 14.20
N THR A 160 -10.30 4.06 13.87
CA THR A 160 -10.33 3.01 12.85
C THR A 160 -11.27 1.87 13.26
N PHE A 161 -11.17 1.39 14.50
CA PHE A 161 -12.05 0.33 14.98
C PHE A 161 -13.52 0.79 15.12
N GLU A 162 -13.77 2.05 15.42
CA GLU A 162 -15.12 2.61 15.37
C GLU A 162 -15.72 2.48 13.95
N ARG A 163 -14.98 2.91 12.92
CA ARG A 163 -15.41 2.78 11.51
C ARG A 163 -15.56 1.33 11.08
N ALA A 164 -14.65 0.46 11.48
CA ALA A 164 -14.76 -0.97 11.21
C ALA A 164 -16.02 -1.58 11.80
N ARG A 165 -16.36 -1.26 13.07
CA ARG A 165 -17.62 -1.71 13.70
C ARG A 165 -18.86 -1.14 12.99
N GLN A 166 -18.82 0.11 12.52
CA GLN A 166 -19.93 0.69 11.75
C GLN A 166 -20.16 -0.07 10.43
N LEU A 167 -19.08 -0.40 9.69
CA LEU A 167 -19.15 -1.19 8.47
C LEU A 167 -19.63 -2.63 8.75
N ALA A 168 -19.13 -3.27 9.79
CA ALA A 168 -19.50 -4.63 10.16
C ALA A 168 -20.97 -4.81 10.48
N ARG A 169 -21.69 -3.74 10.88
CA ARG A 169 -23.13 -3.74 11.15
C ARG A 169 -23.98 -3.52 9.90
N LYS A 170 -23.40 -3.20 8.76
CA LYS A 170 -24.14 -2.97 7.51
C LYS A 170 -24.64 -4.29 6.91
N PRO A 171 -25.75 -4.30 6.15
CA PRO A 171 -26.18 -5.47 5.39
C PRO A 171 -25.06 -5.93 4.44
N VAL A 172 -24.65 -7.21 4.58
CA VAL A 172 -23.45 -7.75 3.91
C VAL A 172 -23.50 -7.59 2.42
N GLU A 173 -24.59 -8.04 1.83
CA GLU A 173 -24.73 -8.10 0.37
C GLU A 173 -24.79 -6.68 -0.24
N ALA A 174 -25.54 -5.77 0.39
CA ALA A 174 -25.60 -4.37 -0.06
C ALA A 174 -24.20 -3.70 0.03
N LEU A 175 -23.46 -3.95 1.12
CA LEU A 175 -22.09 -3.41 1.27
C LEU A 175 -21.14 -4.00 0.22
N ARG A 176 -21.19 -5.32 -0.01
CA ARG A 176 -20.38 -6.02 -0.99
C ARG A 176 -20.64 -5.51 -2.41
N GLN A 177 -21.90 -5.42 -2.81
CA GLN A 177 -22.29 -4.94 -4.14
C GLN A 177 -21.91 -3.47 -4.34
N THR A 178 -22.22 -2.60 -3.38
CA THR A 178 -21.88 -1.18 -3.44
C THR A 178 -20.36 -0.99 -3.57
N ARG A 179 -19.58 -1.70 -2.75
CA ARG A 179 -18.12 -1.66 -2.83
C ARG A 179 -17.61 -2.13 -4.20
N GLY A 180 -18.22 -3.20 -4.76
CA GLY A 180 -17.86 -3.70 -6.09
C GLY A 180 -18.12 -2.67 -7.19
N LEU A 181 -19.22 -1.90 -7.11
CA LEU A 181 -19.53 -0.83 -8.05
C LEU A 181 -18.57 0.39 -7.92
N LEU A 182 -18.09 0.67 -6.71
CA LEU A 182 -17.17 1.79 -6.46
C LEU A 182 -15.72 1.48 -6.81
N ARG A 183 -15.33 0.21 -6.79
CA ARG A 183 -13.94 -0.20 -7.08
C ARG A 183 -13.73 -0.46 -8.58
N ARG A 184 -12.50 -0.30 -9.01
CA ARG A 184 -12.09 -0.80 -10.32
C ARG A 184 -12.14 -2.32 -10.37
N ASP A 185 -12.31 -2.84 -11.59
CA ASP A 185 -12.18 -4.26 -11.86
C ASP A 185 -10.80 -4.77 -11.41
N GLY A 186 -10.81 -5.79 -10.56
CA GLY A 186 -9.60 -6.40 -10.04
C GLY A 186 -8.73 -7.03 -11.12
N SER A 187 -9.29 -7.50 -12.24
CA SER A 187 -8.54 -8.04 -13.37
C SER A 187 -7.67 -6.98 -14.03
N GLN A 188 -8.22 -5.80 -14.30
CA GLN A 188 -7.48 -4.66 -14.84
C GLN A 188 -6.36 -4.18 -13.91
N LEU A 189 -6.60 -4.22 -12.60
CA LEU A 189 -5.56 -3.90 -11.62
C LEU A 189 -4.45 -4.96 -11.60
N CYS A 190 -4.80 -6.25 -11.72
CA CYS A 190 -3.80 -7.32 -11.81
C CYS A 190 -2.92 -7.19 -13.06
N GLU A 191 -3.51 -6.89 -14.21
CA GLU A 191 -2.75 -6.63 -15.45
C GLU A 191 -1.76 -5.46 -15.26
N ARG A 192 -2.20 -4.38 -14.64
CA ARG A 192 -1.32 -3.23 -14.36
C ARG A 192 -0.24 -3.57 -13.34
N ILE A 193 -0.53 -4.35 -12.31
CA ILE A 193 0.47 -4.85 -11.36
C ILE A 193 1.55 -5.61 -12.11
N ASP A 194 1.20 -6.49 -13.06
CA ASP A 194 2.16 -7.27 -13.83
C ASP A 194 3.07 -6.38 -14.70
N GLU A 195 2.49 -5.35 -15.34
CA GLU A 195 3.27 -4.38 -16.11
C GLU A 195 4.27 -3.61 -15.23
N GLU A 196 3.79 -3.06 -14.10
CA GLU A 196 4.63 -2.31 -13.15
C GLU A 196 5.73 -3.19 -12.57
N ILE A 197 5.41 -4.40 -12.14
CA ILE A 197 6.37 -5.36 -11.57
C ILE A 197 7.41 -5.79 -12.61
N SER A 198 7.02 -5.95 -13.87
CA SER A 198 7.96 -6.24 -14.94
C SER A 198 8.99 -5.10 -15.13
N LEU A 199 8.53 -3.85 -15.06
CA LEU A 199 9.40 -2.67 -15.10
C LEU A 199 10.29 -2.57 -13.85
N PHE A 200 9.72 -2.79 -12.68
CA PHE A 200 10.42 -2.80 -11.40
C PHE A 200 11.53 -3.85 -11.36
N HIS A 201 11.22 -5.08 -11.83
CA HIS A 201 12.21 -6.16 -11.90
C HIS A 201 13.36 -5.82 -12.86
N ARG A 202 13.06 -5.23 -14.02
CA ARG A 202 14.11 -4.75 -14.94
C ARG A 202 14.98 -3.68 -14.30
N ALA A 203 14.39 -2.75 -13.53
CA ALA A 203 15.14 -1.73 -12.81
C ALA A 203 16.10 -2.34 -11.77
N LEU A 204 15.72 -3.43 -11.10
CA LEU A 204 16.60 -4.15 -10.17
C LEU A 204 17.78 -4.87 -10.84
N GLN A 205 17.78 -5.01 -12.17
CA GLN A 205 18.90 -5.58 -12.94
C GLN A 205 19.89 -4.49 -13.41
N ASP A 206 19.53 -3.20 -13.27
CA ASP A 206 20.39 -2.09 -13.67
C ASP A 206 21.42 -1.76 -12.56
N GLU A 207 22.71 -1.72 -12.95
CA GLU A 207 23.79 -1.41 -12.02
C GLU A 207 23.66 -0.04 -11.35
N THR A 208 23.11 0.95 -12.05
CA THR A 208 22.95 2.31 -11.51
C THR A 208 21.91 2.30 -10.39
N THR A 209 20.81 1.57 -10.59
CA THR A 209 19.77 1.33 -9.58
C THR A 209 20.35 0.61 -8.36
N LEU A 210 21.09 -0.47 -8.56
CA LEU A 210 21.73 -1.21 -7.46
C LEU A 210 22.71 -0.34 -6.65
N ARG A 211 23.50 0.51 -7.33
CA ARG A 211 24.40 1.46 -6.64
C ARG A 211 23.63 2.49 -5.81
N ARG A 212 22.48 3.00 -6.31
CA ARG A 212 21.59 3.92 -5.56
C ARG A 212 21.01 3.25 -4.34
N LEU A 213 20.45 2.05 -4.49
CA LEU A 213 19.91 1.23 -3.39
C LEU A 213 20.98 0.97 -2.32
N ALA A 214 22.20 0.54 -2.71
CA ALA A 214 23.29 0.28 -1.79
C ALA A 214 23.74 1.53 -1.01
N ARG A 215 23.74 2.71 -1.66
CA ARG A 215 24.05 3.97 -0.99
C ARG A 215 23.02 4.30 0.08
N ILE A 216 21.73 4.16 -0.23
CA ILE A 216 20.65 4.48 0.71
C ILE A 216 20.60 3.45 1.84
N ALA A 217 20.76 2.15 1.54
CA ALA A 217 20.83 1.12 2.57
C ALA A 217 21.88 1.39 3.65
N ARG A 218 23.04 1.99 3.28
CA ARG A 218 24.10 2.38 4.22
C ARG A 218 23.74 3.60 5.09
N LEU A 219 22.76 4.41 4.66
CA LEU A 219 22.35 5.62 5.42
C LEU A 219 21.24 5.31 6.43
N VAL A 220 20.54 4.18 6.26
CA VAL A 220 19.42 3.78 7.12
C VAL A 220 19.73 2.54 8.00
N ALA A 221 20.93 1.95 7.85
CA ALA A 221 21.45 0.88 8.70
C ALA A 221 22.11 1.47 9.96
#